data_379731bc26835efc53a185c7593607a6
#
_entry.id   379731bc26835efc53a185c7593607a6
#
_cell.length_a   1.000
_cell.length_b   1.000
_cell.length_c   1.000
_cell.angle_alpha   90.00
_cell.angle_beta   90.00
_cell.angle_gamma   90.00
#
_symmetry.space_group_name_H-M   'P 1'
#
loop_
_entity.id
_entity.type
_entity.pdbx_description
1 polymer ?
#
loop_
_entity_poly.entity_id
_entity_poly.type
_entity_poly.pdbx_seq_one_letter_code
_entity_poly.pdbx_strand_id
1 'polypeptide(L)'
;MKKWSFLVVTVLAFVLVLAGCGASNNKVSGDKDKLKVVTTFYPMYDFTKNVAGDNASIEMLIDAGTEPHDYEPSAKDIAKIEAADVFFYNSEDMETWVPSVLKSLDYEKINRD
;
A
#
# COMPACT_ATOMS: atom_id res chain seq x y z
N MET A 1 -44.64 38.83 -15.93
CA MET A 1 -43.46 38.34 -16.72
C MET A 1 -42.14 38.36 -15.89
N LYS A 2 -41.90 39.40 -15.08
CA LYS A 2 -40.65 39.44 -14.26
C LYS A 2 -40.58 38.38 -13.16
N LYS A 3 -41.67 37.92 -12.60
CA LYS A 3 -41.69 36.87 -11.55
C LYS A 3 -41.37 35.47 -12.08
N TRP A 4 -41.66 35.21 -13.35
CA TRP A 4 -41.37 33.90 -13.95
C TRP A 4 -39.91 33.78 -14.36
N SER A 5 -39.24 34.89 -14.76
CA SER A 5 -37.82 34.91 -15.01
C SER A 5 -37.00 34.60 -13.76
N PHE A 6 -37.42 35.06 -12.57
CA PHE A 6 -36.72 34.72 -11.32
C PHE A 6 -36.86 33.23 -10.96
N LEU A 7 -38.03 32.63 -11.19
CA LEU A 7 -38.23 31.19 -10.99
C LEU A 7 -37.31 30.34 -11.90
N VAL A 8 -37.21 30.70 -13.17
CA VAL A 8 -36.37 29.96 -14.13
C VAL A 8 -34.90 30.08 -13.76
N VAL A 9 -34.45 31.26 -13.35
CA VAL A 9 -33.05 31.47 -12.90
C VAL A 9 -32.72 30.69 -11.64
N THR A 10 -33.68 30.66 -10.67
CA THR A 10 -33.49 29.92 -9.42
C THR A 10 -33.44 28.40 -9.64
N VAL A 11 -34.28 27.87 -10.54
CA VAL A 11 -34.29 26.45 -10.90
C VAL A 11 -33.00 26.08 -11.67
N LEU A 12 -32.53 26.96 -12.56
CA LEU A 12 -31.29 26.74 -13.32
C LEU A 12 -30.09 26.76 -12.39
N ALA A 13 -30.05 27.65 -11.39
CA ALA A 13 -28.99 27.70 -10.39
C ALA A 13 -28.98 26.44 -9.50
N PHE A 14 -30.14 25.90 -9.15
CA PHE A 14 -30.26 24.69 -8.33
C PHE A 14 -29.83 23.43 -9.07
N VAL A 15 -30.04 23.35 -10.39
CA VAL A 15 -29.60 22.23 -11.23
C VAL A 15 -28.07 22.22 -11.39
N LEU A 16 -27.43 23.40 -11.43
CA LEU A 16 -25.96 23.51 -11.52
C LEU A 16 -25.24 23.07 -10.23
N VAL A 17 -25.88 23.17 -9.07
CA VAL A 17 -25.29 22.74 -7.79
C VAL A 17 -25.34 21.21 -7.63
N LEU A 18 -26.32 20.52 -8.25
CA LEU A 18 -26.40 19.06 -8.19
C LEU A 18 -25.45 18.34 -9.16
N ALA A 19 -24.91 19.03 -10.17
CA ALA A 19 -23.96 18.45 -11.11
C ALA A 19 -22.50 18.41 -10.60
N GLY A 20 -22.24 18.99 -9.42
CA GLY A 20 -20.89 19.10 -8.84
C GLY A 20 -20.41 17.92 -7.97
N CYS A 21 -21.24 16.93 -7.67
CA CYS A 21 -20.89 15.80 -6.82
C CYS A 21 -21.01 14.47 -7.58
N GLY A 22 -20.16 14.24 -8.56
CA GLY A 22 -20.23 12.98 -9.31
C GLY A 22 -19.06 12.72 -10.25
N ALA A 23 -17.89 13.27 -9.97
CA ALA A 23 -16.67 12.84 -10.64
C ALA A 23 -15.73 12.17 -9.62
N SER A 24 -16.15 11.03 -9.12
CA SER A 24 -15.20 10.02 -8.64
C SER A 24 -14.47 9.52 -9.88
N ASN A 25 -13.41 10.21 -10.28
CA ASN A 25 -12.42 9.64 -11.17
C ASN A 25 -11.79 8.46 -10.44
N ASN A 26 -12.40 7.27 -10.57
CA ASN A 26 -11.67 6.02 -10.47
C ASN A 26 -10.67 6.00 -11.64
N LYS A 27 -9.59 6.76 -11.51
CA LYS A 27 -8.38 6.42 -12.22
C LYS A 27 -8.03 5.02 -11.71
N VAL A 28 -8.13 4.05 -12.61
CA VAL A 28 -7.42 2.78 -12.48
C VAL A 28 -5.96 3.19 -12.38
N SER A 29 -5.48 3.37 -11.15
CA SER A 29 -4.07 3.58 -10.86
C SER A 29 -3.39 2.33 -11.35
N GLY A 30 -2.55 2.46 -12.36
CA GLY A 30 -1.69 1.37 -12.76
C GLY A 30 -0.82 0.94 -11.57
N ASP A 31 -0.23 -0.24 -11.63
CA ASP A 31 0.60 -0.85 -10.59
C ASP A 31 1.71 0.07 -10.00
N LYS A 32 1.99 1.19 -10.67
CA LYS A 32 2.96 2.21 -10.25
C LYS A 32 2.51 3.08 -9.07
N ASP A 33 1.21 3.15 -8.80
CA ASP A 33 0.64 3.99 -7.73
C ASP A 33 0.24 3.16 -6.50
N LYS A 34 0.45 1.84 -6.53
CA LYS A 34 0.17 0.96 -5.40
C LYS A 34 1.33 0.95 -4.41
N LEU A 35 0.99 0.94 -3.13
CA LEU A 35 1.95 0.77 -2.06
C LEU A 35 2.65 -0.60 -2.21
N LYS A 36 3.97 -0.60 -2.25
CA LYS A 36 4.77 -1.82 -2.30
C LYS A 36 4.99 -2.35 -0.89
N VAL A 37 4.42 -3.51 -0.60
CA VAL A 37 4.53 -4.16 0.70
C VAL A 37 5.23 -5.49 0.55
N VAL A 38 6.26 -5.71 1.37
CA VAL A 38 6.91 -7.00 1.51
C VAL A 38 6.52 -7.60 2.85
N THR A 39 6.11 -8.86 2.84
CA THR A 39 5.73 -9.62 4.03
C THR A 39 6.62 -10.85 4.18
N THR A 40 6.72 -11.38 5.39
CA THR A 40 7.57 -12.54 5.65
C THR A 40 6.93 -13.85 5.23
N PHE A 41 5.91 -14.33 5.92
CA PHE A 41 5.26 -15.62 5.68
C PHE A 41 3.74 -15.50 5.58
N TYR A 42 3.07 -16.59 5.26
CA TYR A 42 1.68 -16.57 4.82
C TYR A 42 0.70 -15.81 5.73
N PRO A 43 0.66 -15.95 7.06
CA PRO A 43 -0.23 -15.16 7.91
C PRO A 43 -0.05 -13.65 7.75
N MET A 44 1.20 -13.18 7.65
CA MET A 44 1.49 -11.76 7.44
C MET A 44 1.01 -11.29 6.08
N TYR A 45 1.21 -12.10 5.05
CA TYR A 45 0.69 -11.84 3.71
C TYR A 45 -0.84 -11.76 3.69
N ASP A 46 -1.52 -12.75 4.29
CA ASP A 46 -2.97 -12.83 4.31
C ASP A 46 -3.61 -11.66 5.07
N PHE A 47 -3.11 -11.32 6.24
CA PHE A 47 -3.56 -10.15 6.99
C PHE A 47 -3.36 -8.84 6.21
N THR A 48 -2.19 -8.67 5.63
CA THR A 48 -1.88 -7.47 4.83
C THR A 48 -2.82 -7.36 3.63
N LYS A 49 -3.07 -8.46 2.94
CA LYS A 49 -3.98 -8.50 1.79
C LYS A 49 -5.42 -8.16 2.16
N ASN A 50 -5.90 -8.71 3.27
CA ASN A 50 -7.26 -8.43 3.75
C ASN A 50 -7.45 -6.96 4.19
N VAL A 51 -6.41 -6.32 4.70
CA VAL A 51 -6.46 -4.91 5.12
C VAL A 51 -6.25 -3.96 3.94
N ALA A 52 -5.25 -4.21 3.13
CA ALA A 52 -4.85 -3.29 2.05
C ALA A 52 -5.70 -3.45 0.79
N GLY A 53 -6.29 -4.63 0.53
CA GLY A 53 -7.06 -4.92 -0.67
C GLY A 53 -6.25 -4.63 -1.93
N ASP A 54 -6.85 -3.88 -2.86
CA ASP A 54 -6.24 -3.51 -4.14
C ASP A 54 -5.33 -2.27 -4.08
N ASN A 55 -5.17 -1.67 -2.88
CA ASN A 55 -4.35 -0.46 -2.70
C ASN A 55 -2.85 -0.76 -2.57
N ALA A 56 -2.48 -2.02 -2.36
CA ALA A 56 -1.10 -2.45 -2.24
C ALA A 56 -0.74 -3.56 -3.23
N SER A 57 0.53 -3.57 -3.64
CA SER A 57 1.19 -4.70 -4.28
C SER A 57 1.97 -5.43 -3.20
N ILE A 58 1.58 -6.66 -2.88
CA ILE A 58 2.09 -7.39 -1.72
C ILE A 58 2.92 -8.57 -2.21
N GLU A 59 4.14 -8.66 -1.72
CA GLU A 59 5.05 -9.78 -1.99
C GLU A 59 5.36 -10.52 -0.68
N MET A 60 5.38 -11.85 -0.75
CA MET A 60 5.75 -12.74 0.36
C MET A 60 7.16 -13.28 0.13
N LEU A 61 8.03 -13.23 1.14
CA LEU A 61 9.41 -13.71 1.03
C LEU A 61 9.55 -15.21 1.24
N ILE A 62 8.84 -15.73 2.23
CA ILE A 62 9.00 -17.11 2.70
C ILE A 62 7.90 -17.96 2.08
N ASP A 63 8.27 -18.91 1.25
CA ASP A 63 7.35 -19.83 0.60
C ASP A 63 6.59 -20.70 1.61
N ALA A 64 5.37 -21.09 1.25
CA ALA A 64 4.55 -21.97 2.08
C ALA A 64 5.28 -23.27 2.41
N GLY A 65 5.30 -23.62 3.70
CA GLY A 65 5.98 -24.81 4.19
C GLY A 65 7.44 -24.62 4.61
N THR A 66 8.00 -23.43 4.42
CA THR A 66 9.31 -23.08 4.96
C THR A 66 9.17 -22.54 6.37
N GLU A 67 10.03 -23.00 7.30
CA GLU A 67 10.03 -22.57 8.71
C GLU A 67 10.59 -21.14 8.83
N PRO A 68 9.83 -20.17 9.37
CA PRO A 68 10.28 -18.78 9.49
C PRO A 68 11.49 -18.55 10.38
N HIS A 69 11.70 -19.40 11.43
CA HIS A 69 12.84 -19.28 12.34
C HIS A 69 14.18 -19.58 11.65
N ASP A 70 14.17 -20.56 10.73
CA ASP A 70 15.36 -21.05 10.06
C ASP A 70 15.58 -20.39 8.69
N TYR A 71 14.74 -19.40 8.34
CA TYR A 71 14.84 -18.70 7.08
C TYR A 71 16.07 -17.79 7.06
N GLU A 72 16.86 -17.91 6.02
CA GLU A 72 17.99 -17.03 5.73
C GLU A 72 17.68 -16.21 4.45
N PRO A 73 17.47 -14.88 4.56
CA PRO A 73 17.16 -14.07 3.39
C PRO A 73 18.34 -14.00 2.44
N SER A 74 18.08 -14.23 1.16
CA SER A 74 19.06 -14.02 0.10
C SER A 74 19.33 -12.53 -0.12
N ALA A 75 20.40 -12.20 -0.83
CA ALA A 75 20.67 -10.82 -1.24
C ALA A 75 19.52 -10.22 -2.08
N LYS A 76 18.80 -11.06 -2.83
CA LYS A 76 17.61 -10.65 -3.58
C LYS A 76 16.44 -10.29 -2.66
N ASP A 77 16.26 -11.03 -1.59
CA ASP A 77 15.18 -10.75 -0.60
C ASP A 77 15.47 -9.47 0.17
N ILE A 78 16.73 -9.23 0.55
CA ILE A 78 17.18 -7.97 1.16
C ILE A 78 16.92 -6.79 0.22
N ALA A 79 17.23 -6.92 -1.07
CA ALA A 79 16.95 -5.88 -2.07
C ALA A 79 15.43 -5.60 -2.23
N LYS A 80 14.57 -6.61 -2.10
CA LYS A 80 13.11 -6.44 -2.10
C LYS A 80 12.63 -5.67 -0.88
N ILE A 81 13.15 -5.99 0.30
CA ILE A 81 12.83 -5.28 1.55
C ILE A 81 13.26 -3.81 1.43
N GLU A 82 14.45 -3.56 0.92
CA GLU A 82 14.97 -2.20 0.71
C GLU A 82 14.12 -1.37 -0.26
N ALA A 83 13.60 -2.00 -1.32
CA ALA A 83 12.78 -1.36 -2.33
C ALA A 83 11.30 -1.22 -1.95
N ALA A 84 10.87 -1.81 -0.84
CA ALA A 84 9.50 -1.74 -0.35
C ALA A 84 9.19 -0.41 0.33
N ASP A 85 7.94 0.03 0.22
CA ASP A 85 7.44 1.17 1.01
C ASP A 85 7.15 0.75 2.46
N VAL A 86 6.75 -0.52 2.64
CA VAL A 86 6.46 -1.12 3.95
C VAL A 86 6.99 -2.55 3.98
N PHE A 87 7.71 -2.88 5.03
CA PHE A 87 8.07 -4.25 5.37
C PHE A 87 7.30 -4.69 6.61
N PHE A 88 6.52 -5.76 6.50
CA PHE A 88 5.62 -6.25 7.53
C PHE A 88 6.00 -7.67 7.95
N TYR A 89 6.39 -7.84 9.21
CA TYR A 89 6.80 -9.09 9.82
C TYR A 89 6.06 -9.30 11.14
N ASN A 90 6.11 -10.51 11.70
CA ASN A 90 5.37 -10.85 12.91
C ASN A 90 6.09 -10.38 14.18
N SER A 91 7.28 -10.89 14.42
CA SER A 91 8.08 -10.53 15.60
C SER A 91 9.55 -10.92 15.42
N GLU A 92 10.41 -10.30 16.21
CA GLU A 92 11.84 -10.63 16.25
C GLU A 92 12.12 -12.02 16.82
N ASP A 93 11.18 -12.57 17.59
CA ASP A 93 11.27 -13.93 18.12
C ASP A 93 10.92 -14.99 17.06
N MET A 94 10.02 -14.66 16.15
CA MET A 94 9.61 -15.57 15.07
C MET A 94 10.55 -15.47 13.86
N GLU A 95 10.88 -14.27 13.45
CA GLU A 95 11.80 -14.00 12.35
C GLU A 95 13.13 -13.45 12.91
N THR A 96 13.93 -14.33 13.50
CA THR A 96 15.18 -13.98 14.22
C THR A 96 16.24 -13.28 13.35
N TRP A 97 16.11 -13.38 12.03
CA TRP A 97 16.97 -12.74 11.04
C TRP A 97 16.63 -11.26 10.78
N VAL A 98 15.40 -10.84 11.07
CA VAL A 98 14.90 -9.49 10.75
C VAL A 98 15.71 -8.37 11.40
N PRO A 99 16.07 -8.41 12.70
CA PRO A 99 16.85 -7.34 13.32
C PRO A 99 18.18 -7.09 12.62
N SER A 100 18.86 -8.15 12.16
CA SER A 100 20.12 -8.06 11.43
C SER A 100 19.97 -7.39 10.08
N VAL A 101 18.91 -7.73 9.34
CA VAL A 101 18.59 -7.12 8.05
C VAL A 101 18.25 -5.65 8.20
N LEU A 102 17.35 -5.31 9.13
CA LEU A 102 16.96 -3.91 9.36
C LEU A 102 18.16 -3.04 9.76
N LYS A 103 19.04 -3.56 10.60
CA LYS A 103 20.27 -2.85 10.96
C LYS A 103 21.18 -2.60 9.75
N SER A 104 21.29 -3.55 8.83
CA SER A 104 22.09 -3.36 7.61
C SER A 104 21.49 -2.32 6.68
N LEU A 105 20.18 -2.27 6.55
CA LEU A 105 19.45 -1.31 5.71
C LEU A 105 19.52 0.12 6.29
N ASP A 106 19.42 0.28 7.60
CA ASP A 106 19.60 1.59 8.24
C ASP A 106 21.01 2.14 8.04
N TYR A 107 22.01 1.27 8.06
CA TYR A 107 23.40 1.65 7.78
C TYR A 107 23.58 2.14 6.34
N GLU A 108 22.93 1.50 5.39
CA GLU A 108 22.94 1.86 3.97
C GLU A 108 22.26 3.21 3.72
N LYS A 109 21.17 3.52 4.42
CA LYS A 109 20.47 4.81 4.30
C LYS A 109 21.29 5.97 4.86
N ILE A 110 21.92 5.78 6.00
CA ILE A 110 22.75 6.81 6.64
C ILE A 110 23.98 7.17 5.79
N ASN A 111 24.50 6.23 5.02
CA ASN A 111 25.69 6.43 4.19
C ASN A 111 25.38 6.93 2.76
N ARG A 112 24.10 7.12 2.40
CA ARG A 112 23.68 7.66 1.09
C ARG A 112 23.38 9.15 1.07
N ASP A 113 23.28 9.78 2.23
CA ASP A 113 23.11 11.22 2.41
C ASP A 113 24.49 11.88 2.64
#